data_a96dd40e83314ead92ab37c8264f2faa
#
_entry.id   a96dd40e83314ead92ab37c8264f2faa
#
_cell.length_a   1.000
_cell.length_b   1.000
_cell.length_c   1.000
_cell.angle_alpha   90.00
_cell.angle_beta   90.00
_cell.angle_gamma   90.00
#
_symmetry.space_group_name_H-M   'P 1'
#
loop_
_entity.id
_entity.type
_entity.pdbx_description
1 polymer ?
#
loop_
_entity_poly.entity_id
_entity_poly.type
_entity_poly.pdbx_seq_one_letter_code
_entity_poly.pdbx_strand_id
1 'polypeptide(L)'
;MITSIVDSIHQIPVAEWERLARPAGLYLSHRWLAGEEQDPTATSAYCLVRDLDGTLLAAAPLYLVRDEPNDSYQPETVLPPRLRPRVIAGARRGYHNTPLVGPGQDACLTRLRDAARRFADRHGTTHWWPYLTTRAATALAPLYPDPPLHLGDDAFIPLPGTGIDDYIASLPARRRAGIRRERADFAAAGVRVRHQPLADCFEEAGALLAGHQRDHGHDRDGVDAMTALLERQAAAMGDEARVVAAHDAGRMIAFCLYYHYGATTWIRAVALDRGHPAPHLYFNLMYYLPVEDAYAHGTTALHAGMTTVEAKRRRGADVSALYALADRHPGAQVTGGVLDTPPPADRQSPA
;
A
#
# COMPACT_ATOMS: atom_id res chain seq x y z
N MET A 1 -23.50 14.50 16.19
CA MET A 1 -22.68 13.96 15.07
C MET A 1 -23.59 13.61 13.90
N ILE A 2 -23.26 14.08 12.70
CA ILE A 2 -23.96 13.84 11.44
C ILE A 2 -23.10 12.91 10.58
N THR A 3 -23.72 11.93 9.94
CA THR A 3 -23.02 11.01 9.01
C THR A 3 -23.58 11.22 7.61
N SER A 4 -22.70 11.48 6.64
CA SER A 4 -23.03 11.67 5.22
C SER A 4 -22.13 10.85 4.32
N ILE A 5 -22.54 10.65 3.08
CA ILE A 5 -21.73 10.06 2.02
C ILE A 5 -21.71 11.04 0.85
N VAL A 6 -20.52 11.28 0.31
CA VAL A 6 -20.29 12.07 -0.91
C VAL A 6 -19.63 11.21 -1.97
N ASP A 7 -19.79 11.56 -3.25
CA ASP A 7 -19.41 10.70 -4.37
C ASP A 7 -18.00 11.01 -4.91
N SER A 8 -17.39 12.12 -4.46
CA SER A 8 -16.04 12.50 -4.89
C SER A 8 -15.26 13.12 -3.74
N ILE A 9 -13.96 12.81 -3.68
CA ILE A 9 -13.01 13.42 -2.74
C ILE A 9 -12.89 14.93 -2.95
N HIS A 10 -13.11 15.40 -4.18
CA HIS A 10 -13.08 16.82 -4.53
C HIS A 10 -14.19 17.66 -3.86
N GLN A 11 -15.23 17.04 -3.31
CA GLN A 11 -16.25 17.69 -2.50
C GLN A 11 -15.80 17.94 -1.06
N ILE A 12 -14.60 17.46 -0.69
CA ILE A 12 -14.06 17.58 0.67
C ILE A 12 -12.83 18.50 0.61
N PRO A 13 -12.76 19.57 1.42
CA PRO A 13 -11.59 20.42 1.46
C PRO A 13 -10.31 19.62 1.79
N VAL A 14 -9.27 19.82 0.98
CA VAL A 14 -7.98 19.09 1.11
C VAL A 14 -7.44 19.17 2.54
N ALA A 15 -7.37 20.39 3.11
CA ALA A 15 -6.81 20.58 4.45
C ALA A 15 -7.60 19.84 5.55
N GLU A 16 -8.92 19.75 5.39
CA GLU A 16 -9.79 19.03 6.33
C GLU A 16 -9.56 17.53 6.28
N TRP A 17 -9.46 16.96 5.07
CA TRP A 17 -9.16 15.55 4.87
C TRP A 17 -7.75 15.20 5.35
N GLU A 18 -6.75 15.95 4.91
CA GLU A 18 -5.34 15.72 5.22
C GLU A 18 -5.03 15.78 6.73
N ARG A 19 -5.78 16.54 7.51
CA ARG A 19 -5.65 16.54 8.96
C ARG A 19 -5.84 15.14 9.57
N LEU A 20 -6.72 14.32 9.00
CA LEU A 20 -6.97 12.93 9.41
C LEU A 20 -6.10 11.94 8.63
N ALA A 21 -5.85 12.20 7.36
CA ALA A 21 -5.17 11.26 6.45
C ALA A 21 -3.65 11.23 6.64
N ARG A 22 -3.02 12.38 6.96
CA ARG A 22 -1.56 12.46 7.08
C ARG A 22 -0.96 11.49 8.09
N PRO A 23 -1.54 11.25 9.28
CA PRO A 23 -1.07 10.21 10.20
C PRO A 23 -1.41 8.78 9.77
N ALA A 24 -2.38 8.62 8.88
CA ALA A 24 -2.90 7.33 8.44
C ALA A 24 -2.10 6.71 7.27
N GLY A 25 -1.41 7.54 6.48
CA GLY A 25 -0.51 7.11 5.41
C GLY A 25 -0.97 7.47 4.00
N LEU A 26 -0.05 7.27 3.05
CA LEU A 26 -0.16 7.68 1.65
C LEU A 26 -1.47 7.27 0.98
N TYR A 27 -1.86 6.01 1.14
CA TYR A 27 -2.99 5.40 0.42
C TYR A 27 -4.36 5.94 0.85
N LEU A 28 -4.39 6.80 1.86
CA LEU A 28 -5.57 7.52 2.34
C LEU A 28 -5.44 9.04 2.14
N SER A 29 -4.36 9.53 1.53
CA SER A 29 -4.20 10.95 1.21
C SER A 29 -5.23 11.41 0.19
N HIS A 30 -5.64 12.67 0.30
CA HIS A 30 -6.61 13.26 -0.64
C HIS A 30 -6.18 13.10 -2.09
N ARG A 31 -4.90 13.35 -2.37
CA ARG A 31 -4.34 13.28 -3.72
C ARG A 31 -4.31 11.85 -4.27
N TRP A 32 -3.93 10.86 -3.44
CA TRP A 32 -3.98 9.45 -3.84
C TRP A 32 -5.41 9.02 -4.19
N LEU A 33 -6.37 9.39 -3.34
CA LEU A 33 -7.79 9.05 -3.54
C LEU A 33 -8.38 9.71 -4.78
N ALA A 34 -7.99 10.95 -5.09
CA ALA A 34 -8.37 11.61 -6.34
C ALA A 34 -7.86 10.86 -7.59
N GLY A 35 -6.67 10.26 -7.51
CA GLY A 35 -6.14 9.36 -8.55
C GLY A 35 -6.92 8.06 -8.65
N GLU A 36 -7.30 7.46 -7.52
CA GLU A 36 -8.10 6.21 -7.50
C GLU A 36 -9.52 6.40 -8.07
N GLU A 37 -10.10 7.60 -8.01
CA GLU A 37 -11.39 7.91 -8.65
C GLU A 37 -11.37 7.76 -10.17
N GLN A 38 -10.20 7.86 -10.80
CA GLN A 38 -10.03 7.70 -12.25
C GLN A 38 -10.02 6.23 -12.69
N ASP A 39 -10.00 5.28 -11.75
CA ASP A 39 -10.02 3.85 -12.07
C ASP A 39 -11.44 3.38 -12.39
N PRO A 40 -11.74 2.96 -13.65
CA PRO A 40 -13.09 2.58 -14.06
C PRO A 40 -13.56 1.26 -13.44
N THR A 41 -12.69 0.50 -12.79
CA THR A 41 -13.00 -0.81 -12.22
C THR A 41 -13.76 -0.73 -10.89
N ALA A 42 -13.88 0.47 -10.30
CA ALA A 42 -14.69 0.71 -9.10
C ALA A 42 -15.42 2.06 -9.18
N THR A 43 -16.44 2.21 -8.34
CA THR A 43 -17.08 3.51 -8.07
C THR A 43 -16.71 3.93 -6.65
N SER A 44 -16.12 5.12 -6.51
CA SER A 44 -15.70 5.68 -5.22
C SER A 44 -16.84 6.42 -4.53
N ALA A 45 -16.83 6.42 -3.20
CA ALA A 45 -17.63 7.25 -2.34
C ALA A 45 -16.88 7.50 -1.02
N TYR A 46 -17.26 8.51 -0.27
CA TYR A 46 -16.58 8.88 0.97
C TYR A 46 -17.57 9.04 2.10
N CYS A 47 -17.43 8.21 3.12
CA CYS A 47 -18.19 8.35 4.35
C CYS A 47 -17.55 9.42 5.23
N LEU A 48 -18.33 10.38 5.70
CA LEU A 48 -17.91 11.48 6.56
C LEU A 48 -18.74 11.48 7.85
N VAL A 49 -18.07 11.60 8.99
CA VAL A 49 -18.69 11.82 10.29
C VAL A 49 -18.26 13.19 10.79
N ARG A 50 -19.24 14.09 10.96
CA ARG A 50 -19.03 15.47 11.41
C ARG A 50 -19.71 15.72 12.76
N ASP A 51 -19.19 16.66 13.54
CA ASP A 51 -19.92 17.19 14.69
C ASP A 51 -21.06 18.15 14.25
N LEU A 52 -21.67 18.80 15.22
CA LEU A 52 -22.78 19.76 14.94
C LEU A 52 -22.27 21.09 14.35
N ASP A 53 -21.00 21.39 14.55
CA ASP A 53 -20.34 22.59 14.05
C ASP A 53 -19.74 22.37 12.64
N GLY A 54 -19.91 21.16 12.10
CA GLY A 54 -19.45 20.79 10.76
C GLY A 54 -18.00 20.28 10.70
N THR A 55 -17.26 20.21 11.82
CA THR A 55 -15.89 19.70 11.85
C THR A 55 -15.85 18.20 11.50
N LEU A 56 -14.97 17.78 10.61
CA LEU A 56 -14.77 16.39 10.25
C LEU A 56 -14.07 15.63 11.39
N LEU A 57 -14.76 14.70 12.01
CA LEU A 57 -14.27 13.88 13.12
C LEU A 57 -13.68 12.56 12.65
N ALA A 58 -14.30 11.95 11.64
CA ALA A 58 -13.84 10.70 11.06
C ALA A 58 -14.29 10.57 9.60
N ALA A 59 -13.55 9.75 8.83
CA ALA A 59 -13.87 9.46 7.44
C ALA A 59 -13.39 8.08 7.01
N ALA A 60 -13.96 7.57 5.91
CA ALA A 60 -13.47 6.39 5.21
C ALA A 60 -13.84 6.48 3.73
N PRO A 61 -12.90 6.22 2.81
CA PRO A 61 -13.26 5.95 1.42
C PRO A 61 -13.98 4.61 1.32
N LEU A 62 -14.91 4.52 0.38
CA LEU A 62 -15.69 3.33 0.06
C LEU A 62 -15.60 3.09 -1.45
N TYR A 63 -15.35 1.85 -1.87
CA TYR A 63 -15.28 1.49 -3.28
C TYR A 63 -16.24 0.35 -3.59
N LEU A 64 -17.25 0.60 -4.44
CA LEU A 64 -18.02 -0.46 -5.06
C LEU A 64 -17.22 -1.04 -6.23
N VAL A 65 -16.60 -2.17 -6.01
CA VAL A 65 -15.73 -2.83 -6.99
C VAL A 65 -16.56 -3.63 -7.99
N ARG A 66 -16.30 -3.38 -9.29
CA ARG A 66 -16.89 -4.12 -10.41
C ARG A 66 -15.95 -5.19 -10.94
N ASP A 67 -14.67 -4.83 -11.02
CA ASP A 67 -13.61 -5.72 -11.45
C ASP A 67 -12.35 -5.38 -10.65
N GLU A 68 -11.66 -6.39 -10.12
CA GLU A 68 -10.42 -6.21 -9.37
C GLU A 68 -9.34 -7.12 -9.98
N PRO A 69 -8.43 -6.54 -10.78
CA PRO A 69 -7.35 -7.31 -11.39
C PRO A 69 -6.30 -7.79 -10.39
N ASN A 70 -6.16 -7.14 -9.22
CA ASN A 70 -5.18 -7.52 -8.21
C ASN A 70 -5.75 -8.59 -7.28
N ASP A 71 -5.25 -9.82 -7.40
CA ASP A 71 -5.67 -10.99 -6.62
C ASP A 71 -5.62 -10.75 -5.10
N SER A 72 -4.70 -9.89 -4.63
CA SER A 72 -4.60 -9.52 -3.21
C SER A 72 -5.80 -8.71 -2.69
N TYR A 73 -6.61 -8.15 -3.58
CA TYR A 73 -7.83 -7.38 -3.26
C TYR A 73 -9.10 -8.05 -3.74
N GLN A 74 -9.00 -9.27 -4.29
CA GLN A 74 -10.16 -10.09 -4.65
C GLN A 74 -10.65 -10.85 -3.41
N PRO A 75 -11.90 -10.64 -2.96
CA PRO A 75 -12.46 -11.37 -1.82
C PRO A 75 -12.41 -12.90 -2.00
N GLU A 76 -12.55 -13.37 -3.24
CA GLU A 76 -12.51 -14.78 -3.60
C GLU A 76 -11.17 -15.43 -3.31
N THR A 77 -10.09 -14.67 -3.37
CA THR A 77 -8.73 -15.14 -3.16
C THR A 77 -8.31 -15.05 -1.70
N VAL A 78 -8.76 -13.98 -0.99
CA VAL A 78 -8.22 -13.66 0.34
C VAL A 78 -9.17 -13.92 1.50
N LEU A 79 -10.49 -14.04 1.24
CA LEU A 79 -11.49 -14.28 2.28
C LEU A 79 -12.05 -15.71 2.20
N PRO A 80 -12.60 -16.23 3.31
CA PRO A 80 -13.32 -17.50 3.30
C PRO A 80 -14.43 -17.54 2.25
N PRO A 81 -14.72 -18.69 1.60
CA PRO A 81 -15.66 -18.81 0.49
C PRO A 81 -17.08 -18.29 0.76
N ARG A 82 -17.50 -18.22 2.03
CA ARG A 82 -18.80 -17.68 2.45
C ARG A 82 -18.90 -16.14 2.39
N LEU A 83 -17.77 -15.45 2.26
CA LEU A 83 -17.70 -13.98 2.22
C LEU A 83 -17.37 -13.51 0.81
N ARG A 84 -18.28 -12.73 0.23
CA ARG A 84 -18.13 -12.18 -1.13
C ARG A 84 -18.52 -10.71 -1.16
N PRO A 85 -17.86 -9.87 -0.34
CA PRO A 85 -18.12 -8.44 -0.34
C PRO A 85 -17.65 -7.81 -1.65
N ARG A 86 -18.42 -6.84 -2.15
CA ARG A 86 -18.03 -6.03 -3.32
C ARG A 86 -17.72 -4.59 -2.94
N VAL A 87 -17.88 -4.23 -1.66
CA VAL A 87 -17.50 -2.90 -1.16
C VAL A 87 -16.23 -3.03 -0.33
N ILE A 88 -15.17 -2.34 -0.77
CA ILE A 88 -13.97 -2.12 0.02
C ILE A 88 -14.16 -0.84 0.84
N ALA A 89 -13.87 -0.89 2.13
CA ALA A 89 -13.78 0.26 3.01
C ALA A 89 -12.32 0.57 3.34
N GLY A 90 -11.94 1.86 3.30
CA GLY A 90 -10.56 2.29 3.46
C GLY A 90 -9.73 2.21 2.17
N ALA A 91 -8.41 2.09 2.29
CA ALA A 91 -7.51 2.07 1.15
C ALA A 91 -7.77 0.89 0.21
N ARG A 92 -7.89 1.17 -1.08
CA ARG A 92 -7.90 0.18 -2.15
C ARG A 92 -6.50 0.11 -2.77
N ARG A 93 -5.97 -1.09 -2.95
CA ARG A 93 -4.64 -1.35 -3.54
C ARG A 93 -3.46 -0.68 -2.81
N GLY A 94 -3.65 -0.40 -1.51
CA GLY A 94 -2.60 0.04 -0.60
C GLY A 94 -2.55 -0.88 0.62
N TYR A 95 -1.42 -1.50 0.89
CA TYR A 95 -1.27 -2.53 1.94
C TYR A 95 -1.14 -1.96 3.36
N HIS A 96 -1.67 -0.80 3.61
CA HIS A 96 -1.69 -0.19 4.93
C HIS A 96 -3.00 0.59 5.07
N ASN A 97 -3.95 0.04 5.81
CA ASN A 97 -5.30 0.57 5.91
C ASN A 97 -5.68 0.87 7.35
N THR A 98 -6.41 1.95 7.53
CA THR A 98 -7.00 2.35 8.81
C THR A 98 -8.19 3.27 8.55
N PRO A 99 -9.28 3.23 9.33
CA PRO A 99 -10.26 4.29 9.29
C PRO A 99 -9.62 5.62 9.70
N LEU A 100 -10.00 6.70 9.06
CA LEU A 100 -9.57 8.05 9.42
C LEU A 100 -10.39 8.51 10.64
N VAL A 101 -9.76 8.60 11.81
CA VAL A 101 -10.43 8.96 13.06
C VAL A 101 -9.56 9.97 13.80
N GLY A 102 -10.15 11.10 14.14
CA GLY A 102 -9.48 12.12 14.94
C GLY A 102 -9.17 11.65 16.37
N PRO A 103 -8.19 12.25 17.05
CA PRO A 103 -7.84 11.89 18.40
C PRO A 103 -9.05 11.90 19.36
N GLY A 104 -9.24 10.81 20.12
CA GLY A 104 -10.36 10.68 21.08
C GLY A 104 -11.74 10.46 20.44
N GLN A 105 -11.81 10.19 19.12
CA GLN A 105 -13.08 10.06 18.39
C GLN A 105 -13.42 8.60 18.05
N ASP A 106 -12.96 7.62 18.82
CA ASP A 106 -13.17 6.19 18.57
C ASP A 106 -14.66 5.80 18.47
N ALA A 107 -15.55 6.54 19.14
CA ALA A 107 -17.01 6.38 19.00
C ALA A 107 -17.51 6.56 17.55
N CYS A 108 -16.72 7.21 16.68
CA CYS A 108 -17.05 7.37 15.26
C CYS A 108 -16.88 6.07 14.46
N LEU A 109 -16.12 5.08 14.95
CA LEU A 109 -15.90 3.80 14.27
C LEU A 109 -17.23 3.07 13.97
N THR A 110 -18.15 3.05 14.96
CA THR A 110 -19.49 2.47 14.75
C THR A 110 -20.24 3.17 13.63
N ARG A 111 -20.15 4.51 13.57
CA ARG A 111 -20.81 5.29 12.50
C ARG A 111 -20.21 5.02 11.12
N LEU A 112 -18.88 4.90 11.02
CA LEU A 112 -18.20 4.54 9.78
C LEU A 112 -18.61 3.14 9.31
N ARG A 113 -18.59 2.14 10.21
CA ARG A 113 -19.04 0.78 9.92
C ARG A 113 -20.49 0.75 9.45
N ASP A 114 -21.39 1.43 10.16
CA ASP A 114 -22.81 1.48 9.80
C ASP A 114 -23.05 2.18 8.46
N ALA A 115 -22.27 3.21 8.16
CA ALA A 115 -22.35 3.88 6.86
C ALA A 115 -21.83 2.98 5.72
N ALA A 116 -20.72 2.28 5.93
CA ALA A 116 -20.19 1.31 4.97
C ALA A 116 -21.21 0.17 4.72
N ARG A 117 -21.86 -0.32 5.77
CA ARG A 117 -22.92 -1.33 5.67
C ARG A 117 -24.10 -0.80 4.86
N ARG A 118 -24.65 0.38 5.20
CA ARG A 118 -25.77 0.97 4.44
C ARG A 118 -25.41 1.24 2.99
N PHE A 119 -24.17 1.63 2.72
CA PHE A 119 -23.68 1.79 1.34
C PHE A 119 -23.70 0.44 0.61
N ALA A 120 -23.16 -0.61 1.20
CA ALA A 120 -23.13 -1.95 0.63
C ALA A 120 -24.55 -2.53 0.44
N ASP A 121 -25.44 -2.38 1.42
CA ASP A 121 -26.85 -2.85 1.36
C ASP A 121 -27.61 -2.22 0.18
N ARG A 122 -27.40 -0.93 -0.11
CA ARG A 122 -28.02 -0.27 -1.28
C ARG A 122 -27.57 -0.86 -2.62
N HIS A 123 -26.42 -1.52 -2.64
CA HIS A 123 -25.87 -2.20 -3.83
C HIS A 123 -26.04 -3.73 -3.79
N GLY A 124 -26.85 -4.26 -2.86
CA GLY A 124 -27.14 -5.70 -2.74
C GLY A 124 -25.91 -6.54 -2.42
N THR A 125 -24.96 -6.00 -1.62
CA THR A 125 -23.72 -6.66 -1.27
C THR A 125 -23.33 -6.38 0.18
N THR A 126 -22.16 -6.87 0.61
CA THR A 126 -21.54 -6.56 1.89
C THR A 126 -20.23 -5.78 1.71
N HIS A 127 -19.64 -5.33 2.81
CA HIS A 127 -18.36 -4.61 2.80
C HIS A 127 -17.29 -5.35 3.59
N TRP A 128 -16.04 -4.99 3.30
CA TRP A 128 -14.88 -5.44 4.04
C TRP A 128 -13.78 -4.36 4.11
N TRP A 129 -12.91 -4.51 5.10
CA TRP A 129 -11.72 -3.70 5.30
C TRP A 129 -10.50 -4.58 5.05
N PRO A 130 -9.80 -4.47 3.92
CA PRO A 130 -8.56 -5.18 3.69
C PRO A 130 -7.38 -4.51 4.41
N TYR A 131 -6.39 -5.29 4.76
CA TYR A 131 -5.06 -4.85 5.22
C TYR A 131 -5.07 -3.81 6.35
N LEU A 132 -6.01 -3.93 7.27
CA LEU A 132 -6.06 -3.11 8.47
C LEU A 132 -4.79 -3.30 9.31
N THR A 133 -4.21 -2.21 9.77
CA THR A 133 -3.16 -2.26 10.80
C THR A 133 -3.68 -2.98 12.05
N THR A 134 -2.80 -3.59 12.84
CA THR A 134 -3.17 -4.27 14.08
C THR A 134 -4.02 -3.38 15.00
N ARG A 135 -3.65 -2.10 15.13
CA ARG A 135 -4.41 -1.13 15.93
C ARG A 135 -5.83 -0.93 15.38
N ALA A 136 -5.97 -0.73 14.08
CA ALA A 136 -7.26 -0.52 13.45
C ALA A 136 -8.15 -1.77 13.52
N ALA A 137 -7.57 -2.95 13.27
CA ALA A 137 -8.28 -4.22 13.38
C ALA A 137 -8.79 -4.46 14.80
N THR A 138 -7.97 -4.22 15.82
CA THR A 138 -8.38 -4.34 17.23
C THR A 138 -9.52 -3.39 17.57
N ALA A 139 -9.47 -2.15 17.13
CA ALA A 139 -10.50 -1.15 17.41
C ALA A 139 -11.84 -1.45 16.70
N LEU A 140 -11.79 -1.99 15.47
CA LEU A 140 -12.98 -2.34 14.68
C LEU A 140 -13.55 -3.72 15.02
N ALA A 141 -12.74 -4.68 15.50
CA ALA A 141 -13.16 -6.06 15.74
C ALA A 141 -14.47 -6.22 16.55
N PRO A 142 -14.72 -5.45 17.63
CA PRO A 142 -15.98 -5.56 18.38
C PRO A 142 -17.24 -5.23 17.57
N LEU A 143 -17.09 -4.60 16.40
CA LEU A 143 -18.18 -4.20 15.54
C LEU A 143 -18.52 -5.25 14.46
N TYR A 144 -17.72 -6.30 14.34
CA TYR A 144 -17.86 -7.34 13.30
C TYR A 144 -18.17 -8.71 13.90
N PRO A 145 -18.92 -9.57 13.18
CA PRO A 145 -19.32 -10.87 13.70
C PRO A 145 -18.19 -11.91 13.76
N ASP A 146 -17.18 -11.74 12.91
CA ASP A 146 -16.02 -12.64 12.84
C ASP A 146 -14.77 -11.95 13.38
N PRO A 147 -13.81 -12.71 13.94
CA PRO A 147 -12.52 -12.14 14.35
C PRO A 147 -11.72 -11.66 13.14
N PRO A 148 -10.75 -10.74 13.34
CA PRO A 148 -9.87 -10.28 12.27
C PRO A 148 -9.10 -11.46 11.62
N LEU A 149 -9.15 -11.54 10.30
CA LEU A 149 -8.41 -12.52 9.51
C LEU A 149 -7.03 -11.95 9.16
N HIS A 150 -5.96 -12.64 9.50
CA HIS A 150 -4.60 -12.27 9.11
C HIS A 150 -4.43 -12.40 7.59
N LEU A 151 -3.96 -11.33 6.93
CA LEU A 151 -3.74 -11.29 5.47
C LEU A 151 -2.26 -11.28 5.10
N GLY A 152 -1.38 -10.87 5.98
CA GLY A 152 0.05 -10.76 5.75
C GLY A 152 0.72 -9.80 6.73
N ASP A 153 1.97 -9.50 6.47
CA ASP A 153 2.80 -8.66 7.33
C ASP A 153 3.29 -7.44 6.56
N ASP A 154 3.23 -6.29 7.20
CA ASP A 154 3.71 -5.00 6.72
C ASP A 154 5.06 -4.65 7.34
N ALA A 155 5.92 -3.97 6.61
CA ALA A 155 7.29 -3.71 7.02
C ALA A 155 7.65 -2.23 6.89
N PHE A 156 8.10 -1.63 8.00
CA PHE A 156 8.66 -0.28 8.05
C PHE A 156 10.12 -0.34 8.51
N ILE A 157 11.00 0.32 7.79
CA ILE A 157 12.40 0.48 8.18
C ILE A 157 12.54 1.86 8.83
N PRO A 158 12.83 1.94 10.14
CA PRO A 158 13.13 3.22 10.79
C PRO A 158 14.44 3.80 10.26
N LEU A 159 14.47 5.11 10.09
CA LEU A 159 15.60 5.88 9.58
C LEU A 159 16.13 6.81 10.68
N PRO A 160 16.94 6.31 11.63
CA PRO A 160 17.49 7.11 12.71
C PRO A 160 18.63 8.00 12.22
N GLY A 161 18.85 9.13 12.91
CA GLY A 161 19.95 10.06 12.60
C GLY A 161 19.64 10.95 11.40
N THR A 162 20.65 11.30 10.63
CA THR A 162 20.58 12.33 9.58
C THR A 162 21.04 11.85 8.20
N GLY A 163 21.46 10.59 8.07
CA GLY A 163 21.96 10.06 6.81
C GLY A 163 22.04 8.53 6.79
N ILE A 164 22.34 8.00 5.61
CA ILE A 164 22.43 6.54 5.39
C ILE A 164 23.48 5.87 6.28
N ASP A 165 24.54 6.56 6.67
CA ASP A 165 25.56 6.00 7.55
C ASP A 165 25.02 5.80 8.98
N ASP A 166 24.14 6.67 9.46
CA ASP A 166 23.46 6.52 10.75
C ASP A 166 22.50 5.33 10.71
N TYR A 167 21.73 5.19 9.62
CA TYR A 167 20.90 4.02 9.40
C TYR A 167 21.75 2.73 9.41
N ILE A 168 22.85 2.68 8.64
CA ILE A 168 23.73 1.51 8.63
C ILE A 168 24.31 1.26 10.03
N ALA A 169 24.71 2.30 10.77
CA ALA A 169 25.26 2.19 12.11
C ALA A 169 24.27 1.61 13.12
N SER A 170 22.98 1.85 12.95
CA SER A 170 21.90 1.30 13.80
C SER A 170 21.72 -0.22 13.70
N LEU A 171 22.23 -0.84 12.62
CA LEU A 171 22.09 -2.25 12.37
C LEU A 171 23.17 -3.11 13.07
N PRO A 172 22.93 -4.42 13.30
CA PRO A 172 23.94 -5.33 13.82
C PRO A 172 25.22 -5.36 12.96
N ALA A 173 26.38 -5.52 13.58
CA ALA A 173 27.71 -5.41 12.93
C ALA A 173 27.84 -6.25 11.64
N ARG A 174 27.35 -7.51 11.68
CA ARG A 174 27.37 -8.40 10.51
C ARG A 174 26.57 -7.84 9.33
N ARG A 175 25.44 -7.16 9.61
CA ARG A 175 24.60 -6.55 8.58
C ARG A 175 25.24 -5.31 7.99
N ARG A 176 25.86 -4.49 8.81
CA ARG A 176 26.59 -3.29 8.37
C ARG A 176 27.64 -3.60 7.31
N ALA A 177 28.48 -4.62 7.57
CA ALA A 177 29.51 -5.04 6.62
C ALA A 177 28.91 -5.54 5.30
N GLY A 178 27.82 -6.33 5.35
CA GLY A 178 27.10 -6.81 4.17
C GLY A 178 26.56 -5.67 3.32
N ILE A 179 25.83 -4.73 3.93
CA ILE A 179 25.26 -3.57 3.23
C ILE A 179 26.34 -2.71 2.56
N ARG A 180 27.43 -2.41 3.27
CA ARG A 180 28.55 -1.65 2.69
C ARG A 180 29.14 -2.34 1.47
N ARG A 181 29.29 -3.67 1.53
CA ARG A 181 29.77 -4.46 0.41
C ARG A 181 28.76 -4.46 -0.74
N GLU A 182 27.47 -4.72 -0.49
CA GLU A 182 26.42 -4.69 -1.52
C GLU A 182 26.37 -3.35 -2.26
N ARG A 183 26.56 -2.24 -1.55
CA ARG A 183 26.62 -0.89 -2.14
C ARG A 183 27.90 -0.67 -2.95
N ALA A 184 29.05 -1.08 -2.42
CA ALA A 184 30.33 -0.92 -3.10
C ALA A 184 30.41 -1.76 -4.38
N ASP A 185 29.98 -3.01 -4.35
CA ASP A 185 29.96 -3.90 -5.51
C ASP A 185 29.02 -3.35 -6.62
N PHE A 186 27.84 -2.82 -6.23
CA PHE A 186 26.92 -2.18 -7.16
C PHE A 186 27.52 -0.90 -7.79
N ALA A 187 28.15 -0.04 -6.98
CA ALA A 187 28.80 1.16 -7.48
C ALA A 187 29.94 0.85 -8.46
N ALA A 188 30.69 -0.23 -8.21
CA ALA A 188 31.78 -0.69 -9.07
C ALA A 188 31.29 -1.28 -10.41
N ALA A 189 30.03 -1.68 -10.52
CA ALA A 189 29.47 -2.24 -11.74
C ALA A 189 29.26 -1.22 -12.88
N GLY A 190 29.41 0.09 -12.58
CA GLY A 190 29.32 1.14 -13.61
C GLY A 190 27.92 1.42 -14.12
N VAL A 191 26.88 0.89 -13.46
CA VAL A 191 25.47 1.13 -13.78
C VAL A 191 25.12 2.59 -13.51
N ARG A 192 24.46 3.26 -14.45
CA ARG A 192 24.06 4.67 -14.29
C ARG A 192 22.76 4.74 -13.50
N VAL A 193 22.80 5.38 -12.33
CA VAL A 193 21.61 5.66 -11.51
C VAL A 193 21.05 7.05 -11.83
N ARG A 194 19.71 7.16 -11.94
CA ARG A 194 19.00 8.43 -12.10
C ARG A 194 17.84 8.51 -11.11
N HIS A 195 17.65 9.68 -10.49
CA HIS A 195 16.44 10.06 -9.77
C HIS A 195 15.64 11.01 -10.65
N GLN A 196 14.37 10.69 -10.90
CA GLN A 196 13.53 11.45 -11.82
C GLN A 196 12.05 11.31 -11.44
N PRO A 197 11.17 12.24 -11.89
CA PRO A 197 9.73 12.06 -11.80
C PRO A 197 9.26 10.84 -12.58
N LEU A 198 8.19 10.20 -12.14
CA LEU A 198 7.58 9.09 -12.88
C LEU A 198 7.10 9.53 -14.27
N ALA A 199 6.65 10.78 -14.40
CA ALA A 199 6.21 11.36 -15.66
C ALA A 199 7.27 11.30 -16.78
N ASP A 200 8.55 11.31 -16.44
CA ASP A 200 9.66 11.29 -17.41
C ASP A 200 10.05 9.88 -17.85
N CYS A 201 9.47 8.81 -17.24
CA CYS A 201 9.92 7.43 -17.49
C CYS A 201 8.82 6.36 -17.37
N PHE A 202 7.54 6.72 -17.27
CA PHE A 202 6.47 5.75 -17.04
C PHE A 202 6.36 4.69 -18.16
N GLU A 203 6.72 5.00 -19.39
CA GLU A 203 6.69 4.05 -20.52
C GLU A 203 7.75 2.95 -20.33
N GLU A 204 9.02 3.35 -20.10
CA GLU A 204 10.10 2.38 -19.84
C GLU A 204 9.84 1.57 -18.56
N ALA A 205 9.40 2.24 -17.50
CA ALA A 205 9.05 1.60 -16.23
C ALA A 205 7.88 0.63 -16.40
N GLY A 206 6.87 0.97 -17.20
CA GLY A 206 5.71 0.12 -17.50
C GLY A 206 6.11 -1.15 -18.23
N ALA A 207 6.96 -1.05 -19.23
CA ALA A 207 7.48 -2.19 -19.99
C ALA A 207 8.29 -3.14 -19.07
N LEU A 208 9.15 -2.58 -18.22
CA LEU A 208 9.95 -3.36 -17.27
C LEU A 208 9.07 -4.02 -16.18
N LEU A 209 8.08 -3.29 -15.67
CA LEU A 209 7.14 -3.80 -14.67
C LEU A 209 6.31 -4.96 -15.23
N ALA A 210 5.81 -4.88 -16.46
CA ALA A 210 5.09 -5.95 -17.12
C ALA A 210 5.95 -7.22 -17.26
N GLY A 211 7.23 -7.06 -17.61
CA GLY A 211 8.19 -8.17 -17.64
C GLY A 211 8.35 -8.80 -16.25
N HIS A 212 8.55 -7.98 -15.23
CA HIS A 212 8.69 -8.42 -13.85
C HIS A 212 7.45 -9.13 -13.31
N GLN A 213 6.24 -8.66 -13.65
CA GLN A 213 4.98 -9.32 -13.28
C GLN A 213 4.86 -10.72 -13.91
N ARG A 214 5.21 -10.86 -15.20
CA ARG A 214 5.22 -12.17 -15.87
C ARG A 214 6.18 -13.16 -15.21
N ASP A 215 7.37 -12.71 -14.83
CA ASP A 215 8.36 -13.55 -14.11
C ASP A 215 7.83 -14.06 -12.77
N HIS A 216 6.80 -13.40 -12.21
CA HIS A 216 6.11 -13.80 -10.98
C HIS A 216 4.77 -14.53 -11.22
N GLY A 217 4.46 -14.87 -12.48
CA GLY A 217 3.25 -15.61 -12.84
C GLY A 217 1.97 -14.76 -12.91
N HIS A 218 2.10 -13.44 -13.03
CA HIS A 218 1.00 -12.49 -13.24
C HIS A 218 0.88 -12.12 -14.72
N ASP A 219 0.37 -13.05 -15.55
CA ASP A 219 0.30 -12.90 -17.01
C ASP A 219 -0.83 -11.97 -17.49
N ARG A 220 -1.73 -11.52 -16.61
CA ARG A 220 -2.89 -10.70 -16.98
C ARG A 220 -2.52 -9.27 -17.37
N ASP A 221 -1.36 -8.79 -16.91
CA ASP A 221 -0.97 -7.40 -17.02
C ASP A 221 0.09 -7.22 -18.12
N GLY A 222 -0.36 -6.95 -19.33
CA GLY A 222 0.51 -6.62 -20.47
C GLY A 222 1.21 -5.27 -20.30
N VAL A 223 2.14 -4.97 -21.21
CA VAL A 223 2.90 -3.70 -21.21
C VAL A 223 1.97 -2.49 -21.19
N ASP A 224 0.93 -2.49 -22.03
CA ASP A 224 -0.02 -1.38 -22.12
C ASP A 224 -0.76 -1.13 -20.80
N ALA A 225 -1.17 -2.20 -20.10
CA ALA A 225 -1.85 -2.09 -18.83
C ALA A 225 -0.94 -1.51 -17.74
N MET A 226 0.31 -1.95 -17.66
CA MET A 226 1.28 -1.45 -16.69
C MET A 226 1.70 0.00 -17.01
N THR A 227 1.88 0.33 -18.28
CA THR A 227 2.16 1.70 -18.71
C THR A 227 1.01 2.64 -18.36
N ALA A 228 -0.24 2.27 -18.68
CA ALA A 228 -1.41 3.06 -18.35
C ALA A 228 -1.62 3.22 -16.81
N LEU A 229 -1.27 2.19 -16.01
CA LEU A 229 -1.27 2.29 -14.56
C LEU A 229 -0.28 3.34 -14.06
N LEU A 230 0.97 3.29 -14.55
CA LEU A 230 2.02 4.23 -14.13
C LEU A 230 1.76 5.65 -14.66
N GLU A 231 1.23 5.79 -15.87
CA GLU A 231 0.79 7.08 -16.42
C GLU A 231 -0.27 7.75 -15.53
N ARG A 232 -1.31 7.00 -15.12
CA ARG A 232 -2.32 7.53 -14.18
C ARG A 232 -1.70 7.92 -12.84
N GLN A 233 -0.75 7.15 -12.33
CA GLN A 233 -0.06 7.50 -11.08
C GLN A 233 0.81 8.76 -11.26
N ALA A 234 1.50 8.90 -12.38
CA ALA A 234 2.27 10.10 -12.72
C ALA A 234 1.37 11.33 -12.79
N ALA A 235 0.24 11.22 -13.49
CA ALA A 235 -0.73 12.31 -13.61
C ALA A 235 -1.35 12.71 -12.27
N ALA A 236 -1.73 11.72 -11.44
CA ALA A 236 -2.35 11.96 -10.14
C ALA A 236 -1.37 12.55 -9.11
N MET A 237 -0.14 12.02 -9.04
CA MET A 237 0.82 12.34 -7.99
C MET A 237 1.85 13.39 -8.41
N GLY A 238 2.01 13.66 -9.72
CA GLY A 238 2.96 14.65 -10.23
C GLY A 238 4.38 14.42 -9.73
N ASP A 239 5.05 15.48 -9.29
CA ASP A 239 6.43 15.44 -8.79
C ASP A 239 6.62 14.62 -7.50
N GLU A 240 5.54 14.26 -6.80
CA GLU A 240 5.60 13.37 -5.65
C GLU A 240 5.83 11.91 -6.05
N ALA A 241 5.50 11.52 -7.30
CA ALA A 241 5.80 10.20 -7.85
C ALA A 241 7.27 10.15 -8.29
N ARG A 242 8.14 9.66 -7.40
CA ARG A 242 9.59 9.61 -7.57
C ARG A 242 10.05 8.24 -8.03
N VAL A 243 10.96 8.23 -8.98
CA VAL A 243 11.60 7.00 -9.48
C VAL A 243 13.10 7.12 -9.31
N VAL A 244 13.71 6.12 -8.66
CA VAL A 244 15.13 5.84 -8.84
C VAL A 244 15.26 4.71 -9.85
N ALA A 245 16.02 4.93 -10.91
CA ALA A 245 16.20 3.99 -12.01
C ALA A 245 17.67 3.70 -12.27
N ALA A 246 17.98 2.45 -12.59
CA ALA A 246 19.28 2.00 -13.04
C ALA A 246 19.25 1.77 -14.56
N HIS A 247 20.25 2.28 -15.26
CA HIS A 247 20.40 2.16 -16.71
C HIS A 247 21.74 1.55 -17.08
N ASP A 248 21.73 0.67 -18.06
CA ASP A 248 22.92 0.17 -18.74
C ASP A 248 22.72 0.26 -20.25
N ALA A 249 23.76 0.68 -20.97
CA ALA A 249 23.72 0.93 -22.43
C ALA A 249 22.50 1.75 -22.91
N GLY A 250 22.05 2.71 -22.09
CA GLY A 250 20.90 3.59 -22.39
C GLY A 250 19.52 2.99 -22.10
N ARG A 251 19.40 1.74 -21.68
CA ARG A 251 18.16 1.04 -21.35
C ARG A 251 17.97 0.97 -19.82
N MET A 252 16.74 1.18 -19.37
CA MET A 252 16.37 0.95 -17.97
C MET A 252 16.43 -0.56 -17.65
N ILE A 253 17.22 -0.94 -16.68
CA ILE A 253 17.39 -2.33 -16.21
C ILE A 253 16.75 -2.61 -14.85
N ALA A 254 16.46 -1.56 -14.07
CA ALA A 254 15.70 -1.64 -12.84
C ALA A 254 15.14 -0.29 -12.47
N PHE A 255 14.03 -0.28 -11.74
CA PHE A 255 13.53 0.93 -11.09
C PHE A 255 12.86 0.62 -9.76
N CYS A 256 12.75 1.67 -8.92
CA CYS A 256 11.89 1.71 -7.76
C CYS A 256 11.05 2.98 -7.81
N LEU A 257 9.73 2.84 -7.77
CA LEU A 257 8.77 3.92 -7.62
C LEU A 257 8.43 4.09 -6.14
N TYR A 258 8.51 5.30 -5.64
CA TYR A 258 8.18 5.64 -4.25
C TYR A 258 7.62 7.05 -4.12
N TYR A 259 7.03 7.34 -2.97
CA TYR A 259 6.39 8.62 -2.64
C TYR A 259 6.85 9.09 -1.26
N HIS A 260 7.07 10.39 -1.10
CA HIS A 260 7.26 11.00 0.22
C HIS A 260 5.92 11.53 0.73
N TYR A 261 5.42 10.96 1.83
CA TYR A 261 4.17 11.43 2.42
C TYR A 261 4.22 11.36 3.95
N GLY A 262 3.94 12.48 4.60
CA GLY A 262 4.11 12.62 6.05
C GLY A 262 5.58 12.43 6.44
N ALA A 263 5.84 11.60 7.42
CA ALA A 263 7.19 11.26 7.88
C ALA A 263 7.77 10.00 7.20
N THR A 264 7.12 9.49 6.15
CA THR A 264 7.45 8.18 5.57
C THR A 264 7.69 8.27 4.07
N THR A 265 8.72 7.56 3.60
CA THR A 265 8.91 7.24 2.18
C THR A 265 8.22 5.91 1.88
N TRP A 266 7.29 5.91 0.94
CA TRP A 266 6.42 4.77 0.62
C TRP A 266 6.87 4.09 -0.67
N ILE A 267 7.50 2.91 -0.58
CA ILE A 267 7.82 2.11 -1.76
C ILE A 267 6.50 1.58 -2.38
N ARG A 268 6.34 1.80 -3.69
CA ARG A 268 5.13 1.39 -4.40
C ARG A 268 5.34 0.23 -5.36
N ALA A 269 6.38 0.32 -6.17
CA ALA A 269 6.69 -0.70 -7.16
C ALA A 269 8.19 -0.81 -7.37
N VAL A 270 8.67 -2.03 -7.56
CA VAL A 270 10.05 -2.33 -7.93
C VAL A 270 10.01 -3.33 -9.07
N ALA A 271 10.77 -3.06 -10.12
CA ALA A 271 10.99 -4.03 -11.19
C ALA A 271 12.45 -4.04 -11.61
N LEU A 272 12.91 -5.18 -12.08
CA LEU A 272 14.28 -5.36 -12.56
C LEU A 272 14.34 -6.41 -13.67
N ASP A 273 15.29 -6.21 -14.57
CA ASP A 273 15.72 -7.23 -15.52
C ASP A 273 16.57 -8.26 -14.75
N ARG A 274 15.98 -9.43 -14.49
CA ARG A 274 16.66 -10.51 -13.74
C ARG A 274 17.82 -11.13 -14.51
N GLY A 275 17.87 -10.96 -15.83
CA GLY A 275 18.98 -11.44 -16.67
C GLY A 275 20.21 -10.54 -16.60
N HIS A 276 20.11 -9.33 -16.03
CA HIS A 276 21.20 -8.38 -15.98
C HIS A 276 22.24 -8.75 -14.91
N PRO A 277 23.56 -8.76 -15.22
CA PRO A 277 24.61 -9.27 -14.31
C PRO A 277 25.00 -8.32 -13.20
N ALA A 278 24.46 -7.07 -13.13
CA ALA A 278 24.82 -6.11 -12.10
C ALA A 278 24.55 -6.66 -10.68
N PRO A 279 25.60 -6.72 -9.82
CA PRO A 279 25.46 -7.30 -8.49
C PRO A 279 24.56 -6.43 -7.61
N HIS A 280 23.77 -7.06 -6.75
CA HIS A 280 22.95 -6.42 -5.72
C HIS A 280 21.98 -5.33 -6.25
N LEU A 281 21.61 -5.40 -7.54
CA LEU A 281 20.71 -4.45 -8.21
C LEU A 281 19.40 -4.25 -7.42
N TYR A 282 18.74 -5.35 -7.05
CA TYR A 282 17.49 -5.33 -6.27
C TYR A 282 17.65 -4.58 -4.93
N PHE A 283 18.71 -4.87 -4.18
CA PHE A 283 18.87 -4.29 -2.84
C PHE A 283 19.19 -2.80 -2.88
N ASN A 284 19.96 -2.37 -3.87
CA ASN A 284 20.27 -0.96 -4.04
C ASN A 284 19.02 -0.18 -4.48
N LEU A 285 18.24 -0.68 -5.44
CA LEU A 285 17.05 0.00 -5.95
C LEU A 285 15.88 -0.03 -4.95
N MET A 286 15.68 -1.16 -4.25
CA MET A 286 14.57 -1.31 -3.30
C MET A 286 14.80 -0.60 -1.97
N TYR A 287 16.08 -0.53 -1.51
CA TYR A 287 16.36 -0.07 -0.15
C TYR A 287 17.33 1.09 -0.10
N TYR A 288 18.58 0.93 -0.56
CA TYR A 288 19.65 1.87 -0.19
C TYR A 288 19.50 3.23 -0.86
N LEU A 289 19.17 3.27 -2.14
CA LEU A 289 18.94 4.52 -2.87
C LEU A 289 17.66 5.24 -2.41
N PRO A 290 16.50 4.57 -2.21
CA PRO A 290 15.34 5.20 -1.59
C PRO A 290 15.59 5.69 -0.16
N VAL A 291 16.43 5.02 0.64
CA VAL A 291 16.82 5.48 1.98
C VAL A 291 17.65 6.76 1.91
N GLU A 292 18.58 6.86 0.96
CA GLU A 292 19.36 8.11 0.76
C GLU A 292 18.42 9.28 0.38
N ASP A 293 17.48 9.04 -0.53
CA ASP A 293 16.50 10.05 -0.94
C ASP A 293 15.53 10.41 0.20
N ALA A 294 15.13 9.42 1.02
CA ALA A 294 14.33 9.63 2.22
C ALA A 294 14.98 10.62 3.20
N TYR A 295 16.26 10.47 3.48
CA TYR A 295 16.99 11.42 4.32
C TYR A 295 17.07 12.80 3.69
N ALA A 296 17.29 12.90 2.37
CA ALA A 296 17.32 14.17 1.66
C ALA A 296 15.97 14.92 1.76
N HIS A 297 14.86 14.17 1.89
CA HIS A 297 13.50 14.71 2.05
C HIS A 297 13.04 14.82 3.51
N GLY A 298 13.88 14.48 4.48
CA GLY A 298 13.56 14.58 5.91
C GLY A 298 12.52 13.57 6.41
N THR A 299 12.31 12.46 5.70
CA THR A 299 11.46 11.37 6.19
C THR A 299 12.23 10.48 7.18
N THR A 300 11.51 9.92 8.15
CA THR A 300 12.10 9.17 9.28
C THR A 300 11.82 7.68 9.23
N ALA A 301 11.10 7.22 8.20
CA ALA A 301 10.79 5.82 7.96
C ALA A 301 10.68 5.51 6.48
N LEU A 302 11.00 4.26 6.10
CA LEU A 302 10.74 3.70 4.78
C LEU A 302 9.68 2.60 4.90
N HIS A 303 8.51 2.77 4.30
CA HIS A 303 7.53 1.70 4.14
C HIS A 303 7.97 0.78 3.00
N ALA A 304 8.35 -0.44 3.35
CA ALA A 304 8.85 -1.42 2.41
C ALA A 304 7.78 -2.41 1.92
N GLY A 305 6.52 -2.23 2.36
CA GLY A 305 5.38 -3.05 1.96
C GLY A 305 5.40 -4.47 2.52
N MET A 306 4.54 -5.32 1.95
CA MET A 306 4.41 -6.74 2.30
C MET A 306 5.46 -7.61 1.57
N THR A 307 5.39 -8.92 1.72
CA THR A 307 6.25 -9.94 1.10
C THR A 307 7.74 -9.87 1.48
N THR A 308 8.51 -10.90 1.21
CA THR A 308 9.97 -10.97 1.49
C THR A 308 10.39 -10.42 2.87
N VAL A 309 9.57 -10.70 3.90
CA VAL A 309 9.68 -10.12 5.25
C VAL A 309 11.06 -10.34 5.88
N GLU A 310 11.65 -11.53 5.67
CA GLU A 310 12.97 -11.84 6.22
C GLU A 310 14.09 -10.94 5.63
N ALA A 311 14.03 -10.65 4.34
CA ALA A 311 14.98 -9.71 3.71
C ALA A 311 14.86 -8.28 4.28
N LYS A 312 13.64 -7.88 4.65
CA LYS A 312 13.36 -6.58 5.28
C LYS A 312 13.81 -6.53 6.74
N ARG A 313 13.55 -7.59 7.52
CA ARG A 313 14.06 -7.74 8.89
C ARG A 313 15.59 -7.66 8.93
N ARG A 314 16.25 -8.26 7.95
CA ARG A 314 17.72 -8.17 7.82
C ARG A 314 18.20 -6.75 7.58
N ARG A 315 17.35 -5.84 7.16
CA ARG A 315 17.60 -4.40 6.95
C ARG A 315 16.97 -3.52 8.03
N GLY A 316 16.65 -4.12 9.19
CA GLY A 316 16.16 -3.40 10.36
C GLY A 316 14.69 -3.05 10.32
N ALA A 317 13.89 -3.71 9.47
CA ALA A 317 12.47 -3.44 9.42
C ALA A 317 11.75 -3.94 10.68
N ASP A 318 10.90 -3.09 11.23
CA ASP A 318 9.82 -3.45 12.13
C ASP A 318 8.69 -4.04 11.31
N VAL A 319 8.18 -5.18 11.76
CA VAL A 319 7.15 -5.95 11.03
C VAL A 319 5.91 -6.06 11.88
N SER A 320 4.76 -5.73 11.30
CA SER A 320 3.45 -5.79 11.96
C SER A 320 2.42 -6.50 11.08
N ALA A 321 1.54 -7.26 11.71
CA ALA A 321 0.50 -7.99 11.01
C ALA A 321 -0.59 -7.05 10.47
N LEU A 322 -1.12 -7.43 9.30
CA LEU A 322 -2.26 -6.80 8.64
C LEU A 322 -3.45 -7.77 8.60
N TYR A 323 -4.64 -7.22 8.76
CA TYR A 323 -5.86 -8.02 8.93
C TYR A 323 -6.97 -7.59 7.99
N ALA A 324 -7.92 -8.51 7.75
CA ALA A 324 -9.21 -8.17 7.17
C ALA A 324 -10.32 -8.28 8.22
N LEU A 325 -11.32 -7.42 8.08
CA LEU A 325 -12.63 -7.55 8.71
C LEU A 325 -13.69 -7.48 7.62
N ALA A 326 -14.66 -8.41 7.65
CA ALA A 326 -15.74 -8.44 6.65
C ALA A 326 -17.11 -8.56 7.33
N ASP A 327 -18.11 -7.88 6.75
CA ASP A 327 -19.49 -8.02 7.18
C ASP A 327 -20.11 -9.27 6.56
N ARG A 328 -21.11 -9.83 7.23
CA ARG A 328 -21.87 -10.99 6.73
C ARG A 328 -23.15 -10.52 6.05
N HIS A 329 -23.55 -11.23 5.00
CA HIS A 329 -24.86 -11.01 4.40
C HIS A 329 -25.97 -11.30 5.44
N PRO A 330 -26.99 -10.42 5.58
CA PRO A 330 -28.17 -10.73 6.41
C PRO A 330 -28.82 -11.99 5.86
N GLY A 331 -28.72 -13.10 6.54
CA GLY A 331 -29.27 -14.42 6.11
C GLY A 331 -28.24 -15.54 5.94
N ALA A 332 -26.95 -15.28 6.04
CA ALA A 332 -25.95 -16.35 6.12
C ALA A 332 -26.05 -17.04 7.50
N GLN A 333 -26.65 -18.23 7.53
CA GLN A 333 -26.71 -19.06 8.74
C GLN A 333 -25.30 -19.46 9.19
N VAL A 334 -25.06 -19.38 10.49
CA VAL A 334 -23.86 -19.91 11.16
C VAL A 334 -23.95 -21.44 11.13
N THR A 335 -23.43 -22.07 10.08
CA THR A 335 -23.04 -23.48 10.18
C THR A 335 -21.70 -23.49 10.94
N GLY A 336 -21.77 -23.94 12.19
CA GLY A 336 -20.61 -24.11 13.06
C GLY A 336 -19.60 -25.10 12.44
N GLY A 337 -18.62 -24.57 11.75
CA GLY A 337 -17.44 -25.27 11.27
C GLY A 337 -16.22 -24.66 11.93
N VAL A 338 -15.45 -25.48 12.61
CA VAL A 338 -14.09 -25.17 13.11
C VAL A 338 -13.30 -24.57 11.95
N LEU A 339 -12.66 -23.45 12.21
CA LEU A 339 -11.76 -22.80 11.26
C LEU A 339 -10.56 -23.72 10.98
N ASP A 340 -10.63 -24.50 9.91
CA ASP A 340 -9.44 -25.00 9.25
C ASP A 340 -8.75 -23.79 8.64
N THR A 341 -7.72 -23.31 9.30
CA THR A 341 -6.77 -22.34 8.75
C THR A 341 -6.06 -23.02 7.57
N PRO A 342 -6.20 -22.54 6.33
CA PRO A 342 -5.31 -23.03 5.28
C PRO A 342 -3.86 -22.67 5.68
N PRO A 343 -2.90 -23.56 5.48
CA PRO A 343 -1.50 -23.26 5.73
C PRO A 343 -1.11 -22.04 4.87
N PRO A 344 -0.25 -21.14 5.37
CA PRO A 344 0.27 -20.05 4.58
C PRO A 344 0.90 -20.65 3.32
N ALA A 345 0.49 -20.15 2.17
CA ALA A 345 1.11 -20.50 0.91
C ALA A 345 2.58 -20.06 0.97
N ASP A 346 3.45 -20.99 1.29
CA ASP A 346 4.90 -20.86 1.21
C ASP A 346 5.25 -20.77 -0.28
N ARG A 347 5.05 -19.62 -0.87
CA ARG A 347 5.63 -19.32 -2.19
C ARG A 347 7.07 -18.91 -1.95
N GLN A 348 7.91 -19.93 -1.81
CA GLN A 348 9.35 -19.78 -1.88
C GLN A 348 9.70 -19.20 -3.25
N SER A 349 10.08 -17.92 -3.31
CA SER A 349 10.89 -17.43 -4.40
C SER A 349 12.30 -18.02 -4.22
N PRO A 350 12.87 -18.70 -5.23
CA PRO A 350 14.26 -19.09 -5.17
C PRO A 350 15.16 -17.87 -5.11
N ALA A 351 16.27 -18.02 -4.40
CA ALA A 351 17.30 -17.06 -4.02
C ALA A 351 17.91 -16.28 -5.20
#